data_7ad362b3b6c36d3d8e59ea81f3409939
#
_entry.id   7ad362b3b6c36d3d8e59ea81f3409939
#
_cell.length_a   1.000
_cell.length_b   1.000
_cell.length_c   1.000
_cell.angle_alpha   90.00
_cell.angle_beta   90.00
_cell.angle_gamma   90.00
#
_symmetry.space_group_name_H-M   'P 1'
#
loop_
_entity.id
_entity.type
_entity.pdbx_description
1 polymer ?
#
loop_
_entity_poly.entity_id
_entity_poly.type
_entity_poly.pdbx_seq_one_letter_code
_entity_poly.pdbx_strand_id
1 'polypeptide(L)'
;MSESAAVIDANVVLKSILPNPLQKQCQALLAQLSTYNLHVPALWSYEVTSALTKAVDFEQLTQDEARKALQEIMTLGVKLVLPDETQIQQAFDWTLQLNRASAYDSYYLVLAKSLGCDLWTADRKLVRTVEFPWIRWVEDSS
;
A
#
# COMPACT_ATOMS: atom_id res chain seq x y z
N MET A 1 1.85 -2.55 26.14
CA MET A 1 1.39 -3.37 25.02
C MET A 1 2.02 -2.90 23.74
N SER A 2 2.60 -3.82 23.00
CA SER A 2 3.11 -3.50 21.70
C SER A 2 1.93 -3.39 20.72
N GLU A 3 1.92 -2.33 19.95
CA GLU A 3 0.95 -2.17 18.88
C GLU A 3 1.38 -3.01 17.68
N SER A 4 0.41 -3.60 17.02
CA SER A 4 0.69 -4.39 15.82
C SER A 4 1.10 -3.46 14.66
N ALA A 5 2.07 -3.90 13.89
CA ALA A 5 2.49 -3.20 12.68
C ALA A 5 1.83 -3.83 11.44
N ALA A 6 1.64 -3.02 10.43
CA ALA A 6 1.19 -3.50 9.12
C ALA A 6 1.75 -2.59 8.04
N VAL A 7 1.99 -3.16 6.87
CA VAL A 7 2.33 -2.40 5.67
C VAL A 7 1.12 -2.41 4.74
N ILE A 8 0.76 -1.26 4.21
CA ILE A 8 -0.36 -1.17 3.26
C ILE A 8 0.14 -0.64 1.92
N ASP A 9 -0.24 -1.33 0.86
CA ASP A 9 0.04 -0.88 -0.50
C ASP A 9 -0.77 0.39 -0.79
N ALA A 10 -0.20 1.30 -1.56
CA ALA A 10 -0.89 2.53 -1.97
C ALA A 10 -2.24 2.25 -2.61
N ASN A 11 -2.38 1.14 -3.33
CA ASN A 11 -3.64 0.79 -4.00
C ASN A 11 -4.80 0.55 -3.01
N VAL A 12 -4.52 0.11 -1.78
CA VAL A 12 -5.57 -0.05 -0.76
C VAL A 12 -6.17 1.31 -0.42
N VAL A 13 -5.31 2.29 -0.20
CA VAL A 13 -5.73 3.66 0.15
C VAL A 13 -6.46 4.30 -1.02
N LEU A 14 -5.90 4.20 -2.22
CA LEU A 14 -6.48 4.80 -3.42
C LEU A 14 -7.83 4.18 -3.77
N LYS A 15 -7.96 2.86 -3.67
CA LYS A 15 -9.22 2.17 -3.95
C LYS A 15 -10.28 2.39 -2.87
N SER A 16 -9.89 2.85 -1.69
CA SER A 16 -10.86 3.25 -0.67
C SER A 16 -11.57 4.55 -1.01
N ILE A 17 -10.97 5.36 -1.89
CA ILE A 17 -11.44 6.70 -2.23
C ILE A 17 -12.07 6.73 -3.61
N LEU A 18 -11.42 6.12 -4.60
CA LEU A 18 -11.88 6.14 -6.00
C LEU A 18 -12.96 5.07 -6.22
N PRO A 19 -14.01 5.38 -7.01
CA PRO A 19 -15.05 4.38 -7.30
C PRO A 19 -14.46 3.16 -8.02
N ASN A 20 -14.64 1.98 -7.43
CA ASN A 20 -14.19 0.72 -8.00
C ASN A 20 -14.86 -0.44 -7.24
N PRO A 21 -14.80 -1.68 -7.78
CA PRO A 21 -15.48 -2.81 -7.15
C PRO A 21 -14.99 -3.17 -5.76
N LEU A 22 -13.76 -2.78 -5.38
CA LEU A 22 -13.16 -3.09 -4.08
C LEU A 22 -13.24 -1.94 -3.08
N GLN A 23 -13.94 -0.86 -3.41
CA GLN A 23 -13.96 0.35 -2.57
C GLN A 23 -14.41 0.04 -1.14
N LYS A 24 -15.49 -0.69 -0.98
CA LYS A 24 -16.02 -1.02 0.36
C LYS A 24 -15.06 -1.90 1.15
N GLN A 25 -14.45 -2.88 0.50
CA GLN A 25 -13.49 -3.77 1.14
C GLN A 25 -12.25 -3.01 1.59
N CYS A 26 -11.75 -2.09 0.78
CA CYS A 26 -10.60 -1.27 1.16
C CYS A 26 -10.94 -0.34 2.32
N GLN A 27 -12.13 0.27 2.32
CA GLN A 27 -12.60 1.09 3.44
C GLN A 27 -12.71 0.27 4.72
N ALA A 28 -13.28 -0.92 4.64
CA ALA A 28 -13.42 -1.81 5.79
C ALA A 28 -12.05 -2.22 6.35
N LEU A 29 -11.10 -2.53 5.49
CA LEU A 29 -9.75 -2.87 5.91
C LEU A 29 -9.07 -1.71 6.64
N LEU A 30 -9.16 -0.50 6.10
CA LEU A 30 -8.55 0.66 6.74
C LEU A 30 -9.17 0.93 8.11
N ALA A 31 -10.47 0.74 8.25
CA ALA A 31 -11.13 0.84 9.55
C ALA A 31 -10.62 -0.24 10.52
N GLN A 32 -10.45 -1.46 10.06
CA GLN A 32 -9.92 -2.57 10.86
C GLN A 32 -8.49 -2.31 11.32
N LEU A 33 -7.68 -1.66 10.48
CA LEU A 33 -6.28 -1.37 10.78
C LEU A 33 -6.09 -0.04 11.52
N SER A 34 -7.17 0.60 11.98
CA SER A 34 -7.09 1.92 12.62
C SER A 34 -6.27 1.94 13.90
N THR A 35 -6.12 0.79 14.57
CA THR A 35 -5.31 0.65 15.78
C THR A 35 -3.89 0.16 15.50
N TYR A 36 -3.55 -0.09 14.24
CA TYR A 36 -2.23 -0.58 13.86
C TYR A 36 -1.26 0.57 13.62
N ASN A 37 0.02 0.29 13.83
CA ASN A 37 1.08 1.16 13.35
C ASN A 37 1.31 0.87 11.87
N LEU A 38 0.86 1.77 11.02
CA LEU A 38 0.98 1.60 9.57
C LEU A 38 2.31 2.13 9.09
N HIS A 39 3.04 1.30 8.37
CA HIS A 39 4.32 1.65 7.76
C HIS A 39 4.21 1.49 6.25
N VAL A 40 4.85 2.39 5.52
CA VAL A 40 4.88 2.32 4.06
C VAL A 40 6.27 2.73 3.57
N PRO A 41 6.73 2.18 2.45
CA PRO A 41 7.96 2.69 1.85
C PRO A 41 7.75 4.13 1.38
N ALA A 42 8.82 4.91 1.36
CA ALA A 42 8.74 6.32 0.96
C ALA A 42 8.10 6.52 -0.40
N LEU A 43 8.25 5.56 -1.31
CA LEU A 43 7.65 5.63 -2.65
C LEU A 43 6.11 5.71 -2.62
N TRP A 44 5.49 5.27 -1.53
CA TRP A 44 4.04 5.34 -1.34
C TRP A 44 3.52 6.78 -1.51
N SER A 45 4.26 7.75 -1.00
CA SER A 45 3.85 9.16 -1.12
C SER A 45 3.83 9.63 -2.58
N TYR A 46 4.78 9.15 -3.38
CA TYR A 46 4.82 9.47 -4.81
C TYR A 46 3.68 8.80 -5.56
N GLU A 47 3.41 7.55 -5.23
CA GLU A 47 2.33 6.80 -5.88
C GLU A 47 0.96 7.41 -5.57
N VAL A 48 0.71 7.78 -4.32
CA VAL A 48 -0.55 8.41 -3.92
C VAL A 48 -0.73 9.74 -4.63
N THR A 49 0.30 10.58 -4.62
CA THR A 49 0.26 11.89 -5.29
C THR A 49 0.01 11.73 -6.79
N SER A 50 0.76 10.82 -7.42
CA SER A 50 0.62 10.57 -8.86
C SER A 50 -0.78 10.10 -9.22
N ALA A 51 -1.35 9.18 -8.44
CA ALA A 51 -2.67 8.63 -8.72
C ALA A 51 -3.78 9.69 -8.56
N LEU A 52 -3.69 10.53 -7.53
CA LEU A 52 -4.69 11.58 -7.32
C LEU A 52 -4.62 12.67 -8.41
N THR A 53 -3.41 13.03 -8.84
CA THR A 53 -3.28 14.01 -9.94
C THR A 53 -3.82 13.44 -11.26
N LYS A 54 -3.58 12.15 -11.51
CA LYS A 54 -4.16 11.48 -12.69
C LYS A 54 -5.68 11.42 -12.62
N ALA A 55 -6.25 11.19 -11.43
CA ALA A 55 -7.69 11.17 -11.27
C ALA A 55 -8.32 12.53 -11.60
N VAL A 56 -7.64 13.62 -11.30
CA VAL A 56 -8.07 14.96 -11.72
C VAL A 56 -7.97 15.11 -13.23
N ASP A 57 -6.84 14.71 -13.81
CA ASP A 57 -6.62 14.82 -15.26
C ASP A 57 -7.64 14.02 -16.06
N PHE A 58 -8.05 12.86 -15.57
CA PHE A 58 -9.06 12.01 -16.21
C PHE A 58 -10.49 12.32 -15.76
N GLU A 59 -10.68 13.43 -15.07
CA GLU A 59 -11.99 13.92 -14.65
C GLU A 59 -12.77 12.95 -13.72
N GLN A 60 -12.05 12.09 -13.02
CA GLN A 60 -12.65 11.23 -11.99
C GLN A 60 -12.91 11.99 -10.70
N LEU A 61 -12.08 12.98 -10.41
CA LEU A 61 -12.19 13.85 -9.24
C LEU A 61 -11.98 15.30 -9.68
N THR A 62 -12.65 16.22 -9.00
CA THR A 62 -12.28 17.64 -9.09
C THR A 62 -11.00 17.88 -8.29
N GLN A 63 -10.35 19.02 -8.51
CA GLN A 63 -9.19 19.40 -7.72
C GLN A 63 -9.50 19.46 -6.22
N ASP A 64 -10.65 20.01 -5.86
CA ASP A 64 -11.05 20.11 -4.46
C ASP A 64 -11.30 18.73 -3.84
N GLU A 65 -11.96 17.84 -4.58
CA GLU A 65 -12.16 16.46 -4.14
C GLU A 65 -10.84 15.73 -3.93
N ALA A 66 -9.89 15.91 -4.84
CA ALA A 66 -8.58 15.28 -4.73
C ALA A 66 -7.79 15.82 -3.53
N ARG A 67 -7.83 17.14 -3.29
CA ARG A 67 -7.21 17.74 -2.12
C ARG A 67 -7.79 17.22 -0.82
N LYS A 68 -9.11 17.11 -0.77
CA LYS A 68 -9.80 16.58 0.41
C LYS A 68 -9.42 15.11 0.64
N ALA A 69 -9.37 14.32 -0.43
CA ALA A 69 -8.94 12.93 -0.36
C ALA A 69 -7.51 12.83 0.18
N LEU A 70 -6.60 13.66 -0.31
CA LEU A 70 -5.22 13.66 0.16
C LEU A 70 -5.15 14.00 1.65
N GLN A 71 -5.93 14.98 2.11
CA GLN A 71 -5.98 15.33 3.52
C GLN A 71 -6.48 14.17 4.39
N GLU A 72 -7.50 13.45 3.93
CA GLU A 72 -8.01 12.26 4.62
C GLU A 72 -6.95 11.16 4.68
N ILE A 73 -6.23 10.95 3.59
CA ILE A 73 -5.13 9.97 3.54
C ILE A 73 -4.04 10.32 4.56
N MET A 74 -3.70 11.60 4.67
CA MET A 74 -2.69 12.05 5.63
C MET A 74 -3.10 11.81 7.07
N THR A 75 -4.41 11.74 7.37
CA THR A 75 -4.88 11.43 8.72
C THR A 75 -4.68 9.97 9.12
N LEU A 76 -4.34 9.09 8.19
CA LEU A 76 -4.03 7.69 8.52
C LEU A 76 -2.78 7.56 9.39
N GLY A 77 -1.92 8.58 9.39
CA GLY A 77 -0.74 8.57 10.24
C GLY A 77 0.29 7.52 9.84
N VAL A 78 0.37 7.19 8.55
CA VAL A 78 1.38 6.23 8.08
C VAL A 78 2.78 6.76 8.34
N LYS A 79 3.69 5.85 8.68
CA LYS A 79 5.10 6.16 8.81
C LYS A 79 5.80 5.85 7.49
N LEU A 80 6.39 6.87 6.88
CA LEU A 80 7.19 6.70 5.67
C LEU A 80 8.57 6.18 6.03
N VAL A 81 9.00 5.11 5.40
CA VAL A 81 10.28 4.47 5.69
C VAL A 81 11.17 4.53 4.46
N LEU A 82 12.34 5.13 4.62
CA LEU A 82 13.37 5.12 3.56
C LEU A 82 14.07 3.77 3.59
N PRO A 83 14.33 3.17 2.43
CA PRO A 83 15.08 1.92 2.40
C PRO A 83 16.55 2.19 2.71
N ASP A 84 17.17 1.27 3.47
CA ASP A 84 18.62 1.26 3.63
C ASP A 84 19.28 0.47 2.48
N GLU A 85 20.61 0.43 2.47
CA GLU A 85 21.33 -0.27 1.40
C GLU A 85 20.97 -1.75 1.32
N THR A 86 20.82 -2.40 2.46
CA THR A 86 20.45 -3.82 2.50
C THR A 86 19.08 -4.04 1.87
N GLN A 87 18.12 -3.18 2.20
CA GLN A 87 16.77 -3.27 1.63
C GLN A 87 16.77 -2.98 0.13
N ILE A 88 17.59 -2.05 -0.33
CA ILE A 88 17.71 -1.77 -1.77
C ILE A 88 18.23 -3.01 -2.50
N GLN A 89 19.27 -3.64 -1.98
CA GLN A 89 19.82 -4.86 -2.57
C GLN A 89 18.81 -6.01 -2.55
N GLN A 90 18.09 -6.19 -1.45
CA GLN A 90 17.06 -7.20 -1.36
C GLN A 90 15.91 -6.94 -2.35
N ALA A 91 15.49 -5.70 -2.50
CA ALA A 91 14.45 -5.34 -3.47
C ALA A 91 14.89 -5.66 -4.89
N PHE A 92 16.14 -5.38 -5.24
CA PHE A 92 16.70 -5.72 -6.53
C PHE A 92 16.69 -7.23 -6.76
N ASP A 93 17.21 -7.99 -5.80
CA ASP A 93 17.30 -9.44 -5.91
C ASP A 93 15.92 -10.07 -6.02
N TRP A 94 14.97 -9.63 -5.20
CA TRP A 94 13.60 -10.16 -5.22
C TRP A 94 12.88 -9.84 -6.52
N THR A 95 13.10 -8.66 -7.08
CA THR A 95 12.50 -8.32 -8.37
C THR A 95 12.94 -9.28 -9.46
N LEU A 96 14.24 -9.63 -9.46
CA LEU A 96 14.77 -10.61 -10.42
C LEU A 96 14.23 -12.02 -10.16
N GLN A 97 14.20 -12.43 -8.90
CA GLN A 97 13.79 -13.78 -8.52
C GLN A 97 12.31 -14.03 -8.73
N LEU A 98 11.47 -13.04 -8.37
CA LEU A 98 10.03 -13.19 -8.43
C LEU A 98 9.46 -12.97 -9.83
N ASN A 99 10.26 -12.45 -10.73
CA ASN A 99 10.04 -12.45 -12.18
C ASN A 99 8.79 -11.67 -12.66
N ARG A 100 7.94 -11.19 -11.77
CA ARG A 100 6.71 -10.46 -12.12
C ARG A 100 6.41 -9.26 -11.24
N ALA A 101 7.00 -9.21 -10.07
CA ALA A 101 6.85 -8.03 -9.23
C ALA A 101 7.63 -6.89 -9.86
N SER A 102 7.08 -5.70 -9.88
CA SER A 102 7.85 -4.51 -10.23
C SER A 102 8.86 -4.23 -9.13
N ALA A 103 9.89 -3.46 -9.43
CA ALA A 103 10.84 -3.04 -8.40
C ALA A 103 10.12 -2.29 -7.26
N TYR A 104 9.08 -1.53 -7.58
CA TYR A 104 8.29 -0.82 -6.57
C TYR A 104 7.58 -1.78 -5.61
N ASP A 105 6.97 -2.84 -6.16
CA ASP A 105 6.32 -3.87 -5.34
C ASP A 105 7.31 -4.53 -4.38
N SER A 106 8.53 -4.76 -4.84
CA SER A 106 9.56 -5.38 -4.02
C SER A 106 9.92 -4.54 -2.79
N TYR A 107 9.86 -3.22 -2.87
CA TYR A 107 10.08 -2.36 -1.70
C TYR A 107 9.01 -2.57 -0.63
N TYR A 108 7.75 -2.77 -1.03
CA TYR A 108 6.69 -3.12 -0.07
C TYR A 108 6.97 -4.47 0.58
N LEU A 109 7.36 -5.45 -0.23
CA LEU A 109 7.67 -6.80 0.26
C LEU A 109 8.83 -6.79 1.25
N VAL A 110 9.91 -6.11 0.91
CA VAL A 110 11.09 -6.03 1.77
C VAL A 110 10.77 -5.32 3.08
N LEU A 111 10.01 -4.25 3.03
CA LEU A 111 9.63 -3.52 4.25
C LEU A 111 8.80 -4.41 5.18
N ALA A 112 7.77 -5.07 4.66
CA ALA A 112 6.93 -5.93 5.48
C ALA A 112 7.74 -7.07 6.11
N LYS A 113 8.63 -7.68 5.33
CA LYS A 113 9.49 -8.75 5.84
C LYS A 113 10.43 -8.24 6.93
N SER A 114 11.03 -7.07 6.74
CA SER A 114 11.97 -6.51 7.72
C SER A 114 11.27 -6.17 9.04
N LEU A 115 10.01 -5.79 8.99
CA LEU A 115 9.20 -5.50 10.17
C LEU A 115 8.53 -6.76 10.77
N GLY A 116 8.57 -7.87 10.06
CA GLY A 116 7.91 -9.09 10.50
C GLY A 116 6.39 -8.97 10.58
N CYS A 117 5.80 -8.23 9.64
CA CYS A 117 4.37 -7.97 9.64
C CYS A 117 3.75 -8.28 8.28
N ASP A 118 2.42 -8.21 8.21
CA ASP A 118 1.70 -8.45 6.98
C ASP A 118 1.74 -7.24 6.05
N LEU A 119 1.73 -7.53 4.75
CA LEU A 119 1.52 -6.55 3.69
C LEU A 119 0.09 -6.74 3.17
N TRP A 120 -0.72 -5.70 3.26
CA TRP A 120 -2.07 -5.70 2.71
C TRP A 120 -2.09 -5.02 1.35
N THR A 121 -2.68 -5.68 0.37
CA THR A 121 -2.74 -5.19 -1.00
C THR A 121 -4.09 -5.45 -1.64
N ALA A 122 -4.47 -4.57 -2.56
CA ALA A 122 -5.61 -4.74 -3.44
C ALA A 122 -5.18 -5.20 -4.84
N ASP A 123 -3.94 -5.66 -4.99
CA ASP A 123 -3.42 -6.22 -6.24
C ASP A 123 -3.46 -7.75 -6.15
N ARG A 124 -4.49 -8.34 -6.75
CA ARG A 124 -4.68 -9.78 -6.72
C ARG A 124 -3.56 -10.52 -7.44
N LYS A 125 -3.02 -9.92 -8.48
CA LYS A 125 -1.92 -10.50 -9.24
C LYS A 125 -0.67 -10.64 -8.38
N LEU A 126 -0.38 -9.66 -7.55
CA LEU A 126 0.74 -9.73 -6.62
C LEU A 126 0.59 -10.90 -5.65
N VAL A 127 -0.59 -11.03 -5.04
CA VAL A 127 -0.88 -12.11 -4.10
C VAL A 127 -0.67 -13.49 -4.75
N ARG A 128 -1.19 -13.66 -5.97
CA ARG A 128 -1.10 -14.93 -6.70
C ARG A 128 0.32 -15.25 -7.17
N THR A 129 1.08 -14.23 -7.53
CA THR A 129 2.40 -14.41 -8.14
C THR A 129 3.47 -14.70 -7.09
N VAL A 130 3.40 -14.03 -5.94
CA VAL A 130 4.48 -14.08 -4.95
C VAL A 130 4.27 -15.19 -3.92
N GLU A 131 3.03 -15.49 -3.56
CA GLU A 131 2.63 -16.62 -2.71
C GLU A 131 3.29 -16.65 -1.31
N PHE A 132 3.62 -15.50 -0.75
CA PHE A 132 4.06 -15.44 0.64
C PHE A 132 2.85 -15.36 1.56
N PRO A 133 2.83 -16.11 2.69
CA PRO A 133 1.66 -16.14 3.58
C PRO A 133 1.38 -14.82 4.27
N TRP A 134 2.35 -13.93 4.36
CA TRP A 134 2.20 -12.61 4.97
C TRP A 134 1.77 -11.53 3.97
N ILE A 135 1.58 -11.89 2.69
CA ILE A 135 0.93 -11.00 1.72
C ILE A 135 -0.57 -11.28 1.80
N ARG A 136 -1.34 -10.28 2.23
CA ARG A 136 -2.76 -10.44 2.51
C ARG A 136 -3.58 -9.68 1.48
N TRP A 137 -4.59 -10.35 0.97
CA TRP A 137 -5.56 -9.75 0.07
C TRP A 137 -6.60 -8.96 0.87
N VAL A 138 -7.07 -7.81 0.34
CA VAL A 138 -7.98 -6.92 1.08
C VAL A 138 -9.26 -7.60 1.57
N GLU A 139 -9.73 -8.64 0.90
CA GLU A 139 -10.91 -9.39 1.32
C GLU A 139 -10.61 -10.48 2.35
N ASP A 140 -9.33 -10.72 2.66
CA ASP A 140 -8.95 -11.69 3.69
C ASP A 140 -9.16 -11.15 5.11
N SER A 141 -9.52 -9.89 5.23
CA SER A 141 -9.88 -9.30 6.52
C SER A 141 -11.24 -9.82 6.96
N SER A 142 -11.28 -10.35 8.14
CA SER A 142 -12.52 -10.87 8.71
C SER A 142 -13.14 -9.88 9.66
#